data_4fad103f6bb0b9068c05a0e7336ffe2a
#
_entry.id   4fad103f6bb0b9068c05a0e7336ffe2a
#
_cell.length_a   1.000
_cell.length_b   1.000
_cell.length_c   1.000
_cell.angle_alpha   90.00
_cell.angle_beta   90.00
_cell.angle_gamma   90.00
#
_symmetry.space_group_name_H-M   'P 1'
#
loop_
_entity.id
_entity.type
_entity.pdbx_description
1 polymer ?
#
loop_
_entity_poly.entity_id
_entity_poly.type
_entity_poly.pdbx_seq_one_letter_code
_entity_poly.pdbx_strand_id
1 'polypeptide(L)'
;MASQQRFLPLPFFLALAGILFSLWNALGDASALCVTEGCSLFSTYTLAGVSLWWAGVAGFGLLLLLAIPGLAAAGMVCAGLGLVLDCLLLLVMLFTAPCFNCLIIGLLLALTFVSYRAAARRDQRRRADGSLSPLLTVWILLFIVDVGC
;
A
#
# COMPACT_ATOMS: atom_id res chain seq x y z
N MET A 1 -27.14 5.57 6.01
CA MET A 1 -25.89 6.15 6.53
C MET A 1 -24.89 6.16 5.37
N ALA A 2 -24.72 7.29 4.68
CA ALA A 2 -23.76 7.42 3.59
C ALA A 2 -22.37 7.45 4.20
N SER A 3 -21.63 6.34 4.05
CA SER A 3 -20.21 6.29 4.33
C SER A 3 -19.56 7.35 3.46
N GLN A 4 -19.12 8.43 4.06
CA GLN A 4 -18.37 9.48 3.35
C GLN A 4 -17.10 8.83 2.81
N GLN A 5 -17.14 8.42 1.54
CA GLN A 5 -16.00 7.86 0.84
C GLN A 5 -14.87 8.89 0.87
N ARG A 6 -13.84 8.58 1.66
CA ARG A 6 -12.68 9.47 1.82
C ARG A 6 -11.62 9.02 0.85
N PHE A 7 -11.55 9.72 -0.27
CA PHE A 7 -10.42 9.59 -1.18
C PHE A 7 -9.08 9.78 -0.44
N LEU A 8 -8.14 8.88 -0.65
CA LEU A 8 -6.80 8.91 -0.09
C LEU A 8 -5.80 9.39 -1.15
N PRO A 9 -5.51 10.71 -1.22
CA PRO A 9 -4.71 11.24 -2.32
C PRO A 9 -3.28 10.72 -2.33
N LEU A 10 -2.62 10.63 -1.18
CA LEU A 10 -1.22 10.20 -1.11
C LEU A 10 -1.01 8.74 -1.56
N PRO A 11 -1.72 7.73 -1.01
CA PRO A 11 -1.62 6.36 -1.52
C PRO A 11 -2.02 6.25 -2.99
N PHE A 12 -2.99 7.04 -3.45
CA PHE A 12 -3.42 7.06 -4.84
C PHE A 12 -2.28 7.47 -5.79
N PHE A 13 -1.60 8.60 -5.51
CA PHE A 13 -0.49 9.05 -6.35
C PHE A 13 0.71 8.12 -6.30
N LEU A 14 1.02 7.53 -5.14
CA LEU A 14 2.09 6.55 -5.02
C LEU A 14 1.78 5.26 -5.79
N ALA A 15 0.55 4.76 -5.71
CA ALA A 15 0.13 3.60 -6.48
C ALA A 15 0.15 3.88 -7.99
N LEU A 16 -0.29 5.07 -8.41
CA LEU A 16 -0.23 5.50 -9.81
C LEU A 16 1.23 5.55 -10.31
N ALA A 17 2.15 6.11 -9.52
CA ALA A 17 3.57 6.12 -9.85
C ALA A 17 4.13 4.69 -9.98
N GLY A 18 3.71 3.78 -9.10
CA GLY A 18 4.08 2.36 -9.16
C GLY A 18 3.56 1.67 -10.43
N ILE A 19 2.31 1.94 -10.84
CA ILE A 19 1.75 1.44 -12.11
C ILE A 19 2.56 1.94 -13.29
N LEU A 20 2.79 3.25 -13.38
CA LEU A 20 3.52 3.85 -14.50
C LEU A 20 4.94 3.30 -14.60
N PHE A 21 5.62 3.15 -13.47
CA PHE A 21 6.95 2.58 -13.43
C PHE A 21 6.98 1.10 -13.83
N SER A 22 6.04 0.29 -13.33
CA SER A 22 5.93 -1.13 -13.69
C SER A 22 5.55 -1.30 -15.17
N LEU A 23 4.64 -0.47 -15.67
CA LEU A 23 4.21 -0.49 -17.06
C LEU A 23 5.34 -0.08 -18.01
N TRP A 24 6.12 0.95 -17.64
CA TRP A 24 7.31 1.35 -18.37
C TRP A 24 8.30 0.19 -18.53
N ASN A 25 8.54 -0.55 -17.43
CA ASN A 25 9.43 -1.71 -17.47
C ASN A 25 8.82 -2.92 -18.20
N ALA A 26 7.49 -3.07 -18.22
CA ALA A 26 6.79 -4.14 -18.92
C ALA A 26 6.74 -3.94 -20.45
N LEU A 27 6.65 -2.70 -20.91
CA LEU A 27 6.50 -2.33 -22.32
C LEU A 27 7.80 -1.84 -22.95
N GLY A 28 8.74 -1.33 -22.15
CA GLY A 28 10.04 -0.86 -22.62
C GLY A 28 11.01 -2.03 -22.82
N ASP A 29 11.92 -1.88 -23.78
CA ASP A 29 13.08 -2.76 -23.83
C ASP A 29 13.87 -2.58 -22.51
N ALA A 30 13.76 -3.57 -21.63
CA ALA A 30 14.39 -3.57 -20.30
C ALA A 30 15.91 -3.30 -20.35
N SER A 31 16.52 -3.43 -21.54
CA SER A 31 17.91 -3.14 -21.82
C SER A 31 18.32 -1.67 -21.61
N ALA A 32 17.41 -0.70 -21.77
CA ALA A 32 17.75 0.72 -21.74
C ALA A 32 18.05 1.26 -20.31
N LEU A 33 17.49 0.63 -19.27
CA LEU A 33 17.72 1.00 -17.85
C LEU A 33 18.45 -0.10 -17.07
N CYS A 34 18.76 -1.22 -17.71
CA CYS A 34 19.52 -2.31 -17.10
C CYS A 34 21.01 -1.98 -17.09
N VAL A 35 21.46 -1.28 -16.06
CA VAL A 35 22.87 -1.00 -15.80
C VAL A 35 23.59 -2.25 -15.23
N THR A 36 22.82 -3.29 -14.85
CA THR A 36 23.34 -4.48 -14.20
C THR A 36 22.83 -5.75 -14.88
N GLU A 37 23.69 -6.79 -14.97
CA GLU A 37 23.35 -8.11 -15.54
C GLU A 37 22.15 -8.78 -14.85
N GLY A 38 21.83 -8.41 -13.60
CA GLY A 38 20.66 -8.88 -12.85
C GLY A 38 19.32 -8.55 -13.51
N CYS A 39 19.20 -7.43 -14.21
CA CYS A 39 17.96 -7.04 -14.88
C CYS A 39 17.63 -7.97 -16.08
N SER A 40 18.63 -8.44 -16.83
CA SER A 40 18.43 -9.34 -17.97
C SER A 40 17.99 -10.73 -17.52
N LEU A 41 18.50 -11.22 -16.40
CA LEU A 41 18.09 -12.48 -15.79
C LEU A 41 16.61 -12.44 -15.35
N PHE A 42 16.17 -11.33 -14.74
CA PHE A 42 14.79 -11.21 -14.23
C PHE A 42 13.75 -10.87 -15.28
N SER A 43 14.13 -10.31 -16.42
CA SER A 43 13.20 -10.10 -17.55
C SER A 43 12.70 -11.43 -18.13
N THR A 44 13.46 -12.52 -17.97
CA THR A 44 13.10 -13.88 -18.42
C THR A 44 12.32 -14.68 -17.40
N TYR A 45 12.29 -14.25 -16.12
CA TYR A 45 11.51 -14.94 -15.09
C TYR A 45 10.02 -14.63 -15.23
N THR A 46 9.27 -15.64 -15.61
CA THR A 46 7.80 -15.61 -15.63
C THR A 46 7.24 -16.43 -14.49
N LEU A 47 6.42 -15.85 -13.66
CA LEU A 47 5.62 -16.55 -12.65
C LEU A 47 4.33 -17.03 -13.33
N ALA A 48 4.14 -18.33 -13.50
CA ALA A 48 2.99 -18.91 -14.20
C ALA A 48 2.78 -18.35 -15.64
N GLY A 49 3.85 -18.02 -16.37
CA GLY A 49 3.78 -17.48 -17.72
C GLY A 49 3.52 -15.97 -17.81
N VAL A 50 3.41 -15.27 -16.67
CA VAL A 50 3.23 -13.82 -16.59
C VAL A 50 4.54 -13.17 -16.14
N SER A 51 5.01 -12.16 -16.84
CA SER A 51 6.19 -11.40 -16.43
C SER A 51 5.96 -10.73 -15.08
N LEU A 52 7.00 -10.68 -14.24
CA LEU A 52 6.95 -10.08 -12.90
C LEU A 52 6.51 -8.61 -12.93
N TRP A 53 6.78 -7.90 -14.01
CA TRP A 53 6.35 -6.51 -14.20
C TRP A 53 4.83 -6.36 -14.29
N TRP A 54 4.14 -7.30 -14.95
CA TRP A 54 2.67 -7.31 -15.00
C TRP A 54 2.05 -7.62 -13.64
N ALA A 55 2.71 -8.44 -12.81
CA ALA A 55 2.30 -8.64 -11.43
C ALA A 55 2.42 -7.33 -10.62
N GLY A 56 3.47 -6.53 -10.87
CA GLY A 56 3.62 -5.18 -10.31
C GLY A 56 2.48 -4.24 -10.72
N VAL A 57 2.14 -4.20 -12.02
CA VAL A 57 1.00 -3.41 -12.53
C VAL A 57 -0.30 -3.82 -11.85
N ALA A 58 -0.58 -5.12 -11.73
CA ALA A 58 -1.79 -5.63 -11.07
C ALA A 58 -1.81 -5.30 -9.57
N GLY A 59 -0.70 -5.45 -8.87
CA GLY A 59 -0.57 -5.14 -7.44
C GLY A 59 -0.79 -3.66 -7.14
N PHE A 60 -0.11 -2.77 -7.84
CA PHE A 60 -0.33 -1.33 -7.69
C PHE A 60 -1.71 -0.89 -8.19
N GLY A 61 -2.27 -1.56 -9.21
CA GLY A 61 -3.65 -1.34 -9.68
C GLY A 61 -4.67 -1.66 -8.58
N LEU A 62 -4.49 -2.77 -7.87
CA LEU A 62 -5.32 -3.11 -6.72
C LEU A 62 -5.20 -2.06 -5.60
N LEU A 63 -3.98 -1.62 -5.28
CA LEU A 63 -3.75 -0.56 -4.28
C LEU A 63 -4.43 0.75 -4.70
N LEU A 64 -4.36 1.12 -5.96
CA LEU A 64 -5.06 2.30 -6.49
C LEU A 64 -6.58 2.18 -6.32
N LEU A 65 -7.15 1.03 -6.66
CA LEU A 65 -8.59 0.76 -6.50
C LEU A 65 -9.02 0.83 -5.02
N LEU A 66 -8.18 0.43 -4.09
CA LEU A 66 -8.47 0.52 -2.65
C LEU A 66 -8.35 1.96 -2.11
N ALA A 67 -7.55 2.81 -2.76
CA ALA A 67 -7.39 4.23 -2.38
C ALA A 67 -8.64 5.07 -2.71
N ILE A 68 -9.37 4.75 -3.79
CA ILE A 68 -10.55 5.50 -4.23
C ILE A 68 -11.67 5.46 -3.19
N PRO A 69 -12.14 4.30 -2.70
CA PRO A 69 -13.15 4.23 -1.65
C PRO A 69 -12.60 4.51 -0.25
N GLY A 70 -11.30 4.77 -0.11
CA GLY A 70 -10.66 5.07 1.17
C GLY A 70 -10.52 3.87 2.11
N LEU A 71 -10.41 2.66 1.57
CA LEU A 71 -10.25 1.41 2.34
C LEU A 71 -8.82 1.28 2.89
N ALA A 72 -8.46 2.17 3.83
CA ALA A 72 -7.11 2.28 4.36
C ALA A 72 -6.58 0.97 5.00
N ALA A 73 -7.43 0.24 5.73
CA ALA A 73 -7.02 -1.01 6.38
C ALA A 73 -6.72 -2.11 5.35
N ALA A 74 -7.60 -2.28 4.34
CA ALA A 74 -7.37 -3.25 3.26
C ALA A 74 -6.14 -2.88 2.44
N GLY A 75 -5.98 -1.61 2.08
CA GLY A 75 -4.79 -1.11 1.37
C GLY A 75 -3.50 -1.32 2.16
N MET A 76 -3.52 -1.14 3.48
CA MET A 76 -2.37 -1.42 4.36
C MET A 76 -1.99 -2.91 4.33
N VAL A 77 -2.97 -3.82 4.41
CA VAL A 77 -2.70 -5.27 4.37
C VAL A 77 -2.15 -5.68 3.00
N CYS A 78 -2.78 -5.23 1.92
CA CYS A 78 -2.31 -5.55 0.56
C CYS A 78 -0.91 -4.99 0.28
N ALA A 79 -0.64 -3.73 0.66
CA ALA A 79 0.69 -3.13 0.51
C ALA A 79 1.74 -3.83 1.38
N GLY A 80 1.37 -4.27 2.60
CA GLY A 80 2.22 -5.04 3.49
C GLY A 80 2.60 -6.41 2.92
N LEU A 81 1.64 -7.14 2.36
CA LEU A 81 1.90 -8.41 1.68
C LEU A 81 2.81 -8.21 0.46
N GLY A 82 2.54 -7.20 -0.35
CA GLY A 82 3.40 -6.85 -1.50
C GLY A 82 4.83 -6.54 -1.05
N LEU A 83 4.99 -5.76 0.03
CA LEU A 83 6.30 -5.43 0.58
C LEU A 83 7.07 -6.66 1.10
N VAL A 84 6.38 -7.59 1.77
CA VAL A 84 7.00 -8.85 2.23
C VAL A 84 7.48 -9.68 1.05
N LEU A 85 6.67 -9.81 0.00
CA LEU A 85 7.06 -10.53 -1.21
C LEU A 85 8.24 -9.88 -1.91
N ASP A 86 8.24 -8.55 -2.03
CA ASP A 86 9.36 -7.80 -2.62
C ASP A 86 10.63 -7.93 -1.78
N CYS A 87 10.54 -7.87 -0.45
CA CYS A 87 11.69 -8.11 0.44
C CYS A 87 12.28 -9.52 0.26
N LEU A 88 11.44 -10.55 0.09
CA LEU A 88 11.91 -11.91 -0.20
C LEU A 88 12.63 -11.98 -1.55
N LEU A 89 12.08 -11.32 -2.58
CA LEU A 89 12.73 -11.23 -3.89
C LEU A 89 14.06 -10.47 -3.80
N LEU A 90 14.10 -9.34 -3.10
CA LEU A 90 15.33 -8.58 -2.89
C LEU A 90 16.38 -9.40 -2.13
N LEU A 91 15.97 -10.22 -1.16
CA LEU A 91 16.88 -11.10 -0.43
C LEU A 91 17.52 -12.13 -1.37
N VAL A 92 16.73 -12.75 -2.25
CA VAL A 92 17.25 -13.69 -3.27
C VAL A 92 18.19 -12.97 -4.23
N MET A 93 17.83 -11.75 -4.67
CA MET A 93 18.63 -10.93 -5.57
C MET A 93 19.95 -10.47 -4.94
N LEU A 94 20.01 -10.27 -3.64
CA LEU A 94 21.23 -9.87 -2.95
C LEU A 94 22.34 -10.93 -3.10
N PHE A 95 21.94 -12.20 -3.21
CA PHE A 95 22.88 -13.33 -3.39
C PHE A 95 23.18 -13.65 -4.86
N THR A 96 22.38 -13.15 -5.78
CA THR A 96 22.55 -13.45 -7.23
C THR A 96 23.08 -12.25 -8.00
N ALA A 97 22.24 -11.23 -8.18
CA ALA A 97 22.63 -9.99 -8.87
C ALA A 97 21.67 -8.86 -8.48
N PRO A 98 22.16 -7.74 -7.91
CA PRO A 98 21.29 -6.63 -7.48
C PRO A 98 20.62 -5.97 -8.68
N CYS A 99 19.27 -5.77 -8.58
CA CYS A 99 18.48 -5.08 -9.58
C CYS A 99 18.01 -3.74 -9.04
N PHE A 100 18.44 -2.64 -9.64
CA PHE A 100 18.08 -1.29 -9.21
C PHE A 100 16.57 -1.00 -9.35
N ASN A 101 15.94 -1.52 -10.41
CA ASN A 101 14.50 -1.34 -10.63
C ASN A 101 13.65 -2.00 -9.53
N CYS A 102 14.08 -3.15 -8.99
CA CYS A 102 13.40 -3.80 -7.87
C CYS A 102 13.51 -2.98 -6.58
N LEU A 103 14.65 -2.30 -6.34
CA LEU A 103 14.79 -1.39 -5.22
C LEU A 103 13.83 -0.20 -5.32
N ILE A 104 13.61 0.34 -6.51
CA ILE A 104 12.64 1.43 -6.73
C ILE A 104 11.22 0.95 -6.43
N ILE A 105 10.84 -0.25 -6.90
CA ILE A 105 9.52 -0.84 -6.61
C ILE A 105 9.35 -1.08 -5.12
N GLY A 106 10.33 -1.66 -4.45
CA GLY A 106 10.32 -1.86 -3.01
C GLY A 106 10.15 -0.56 -2.24
N LEU A 107 10.85 0.50 -2.66
CA LEU A 107 10.69 1.83 -2.07
C LEU A 107 9.28 2.39 -2.27
N LEU A 108 8.71 2.27 -3.48
CA LEU A 108 7.35 2.71 -3.76
C LEU A 108 6.31 1.93 -2.94
N LEU A 109 6.48 0.61 -2.79
CA LEU A 109 5.64 -0.23 -1.94
C LEU A 109 5.75 0.17 -0.46
N ALA A 110 6.96 0.42 0.04
CA ALA A 110 7.20 0.87 1.41
C ALA A 110 6.52 2.22 1.69
N LEU A 111 6.67 3.20 0.80
CA LEU A 111 6.02 4.50 0.91
C LEU A 111 4.49 4.36 0.86
N THR A 112 3.97 3.51 -0.03
CA THR A 112 2.54 3.23 -0.15
C THR A 112 2.02 2.57 1.13
N PHE A 113 2.72 1.59 1.67
CA PHE A 113 2.38 0.96 2.96
C PHE A 113 2.35 1.96 4.11
N VAL A 114 3.37 2.79 4.25
CA VAL A 114 3.44 3.82 5.31
C VAL A 114 2.29 4.81 5.17
N SER A 115 1.94 5.23 3.95
CA SER A 115 0.84 6.15 3.69
C SER A 115 -0.52 5.55 4.05
N TYR A 116 -0.77 4.28 3.72
CA TYR A 116 -1.98 3.55 4.14
C TYR A 116 -2.05 3.34 5.65
N ARG A 117 -0.92 2.99 6.27
CA ARG A 117 -0.82 2.85 7.74
C ARG A 117 -1.13 4.16 8.45
N ALA A 118 -0.63 5.28 7.95
CA ALA A 118 -0.94 6.60 8.50
C ALA A 118 -2.43 6.94 8.37
N ALA A 119 -3.05 6.63 7.21
CA ALA A 119 -4.48 6.82 6.98
C ALA A 119 -5.32 5.92 7.90
N ALA A 120 -4.99 4.63 8.03
CA ALA A 120 -5.69 3.70 8.89
C ALA A 120 -5.64 4.12 10.38
N ARG A 121 -4.48 4.60 10.86
CA ARG A 121 -4.34 5.13 12.24
C ARG A 121 -5.21 6.36 12.48
N ARG A 122 -5.34 7.26 11.51
CA ARG A 122 -6.21 8.43 11.60
C ARG A 122 -7.67 8.03 11.67
N ASP A 123 -8.07 7.01 10.90
CA ASP A 123 -9.44 6.51 10.92
C ASP A 123 -9.78 5.83 12.27
N GLN A 124 -8.85 5.04 12.81
CA GLN A 124 -9.01 4.43 14.14
C GLN A 124 -9.13 5.47 15.25
N ARG A 125 -8.31 6.52 15.26
CA ARG A 125 -8.40 7.61 16.25
C ARG A 125 -9.74 8.29 16.19
N ARG A 126 -10.26 8.62 15.00
CA ARG A 126 -11.57 9.25 14.83
C ARG A 126 -12.72 8.35 15.31
N ARG A 127 -12.60 7.02 15.09
CA ARG A 127 -13.60 6.07 15.62
C ARG A 127 -13.55 5.99 17.14
N ALA A 128 -12.36 6.01 17.73
CA ALA A 128 -12.19 6.04 19.18
C ALA A 128 -12.76 7.34 19.79
N ASP A 129 -12.46 8.50 19.22
CA ASP A 129 -12.98 9.78 19.67
C ASP A 129 -14.52 9.86 19.51
N GLY A 130 -15.07 9.33 18.41
CA GLY A 130 -16.52 9.26 18.17
C GLY A 130 -17.24 8.23 19.05
N SER A 131 -16.54 7.20 19.53
CA SER A 131 -17.09 6.18 20.43
C SER A 131 -17.04 6.60 21.90
N LEU A 132 -16.05 7.38 22.29
CA LEU A 132 -15.90 7.87 23.67
C LEU A 132 -16.91 8.97 24.03
N SER A 133 -17.31 9.80 23.06
CA SER A 133 -18.25 10.90 23.32
C SER A 133 -19.63 10.44 23.84
N PRO A 134 -20.30 9.42 23.26
CA PRO A 134 -21.60 8.98 23.78
C PRO A 134 -21.48 8.26 25.13
N LEU A 135 -20.41 7.49 25.37
CA LEU A 135 -20.17 6.85 26.66
C LEU A 135 -19.89 7.86 27.76
N LEU A 136 -19.06 8.87 27.51
CA LEU A 136 -18.83 9.97 28.45
C LEU A 136 -20.11 10.76 28.73
N THR A 137 -20.93 11.02 27.72
CA THR A 137 -22.22 11.72 27.91
C THR A 137 -23.17 10.89 28.75
N VAL A 138 -23.26 9.59 28.54
CA VAL A 138 -24.09 8.69 29.37
C VAL A 138 -23.57 8.64 30.82
N TRP A 139 -22.24 8.56 31.03
CA TRP A 139 -21.65 8.57 32.36
C TRP A 139 -21.87 9.91 33.09
N ILE A 140 -21.73 11.03 32.41
CA ILE A 140 -21.99 12.37 32.98
C ILE A 140 -23.47 12.50 33.32
N LEU A 141 -24.40 12.04 32.45
CA LEU A 141 -25.83 12.04 32.73
C LEU A 141 -26.19 11.16 33.93
N LEU A 142 -25.63 9.98 34.05
CA LEU A 142 -25.81 9.08 35.20
C LEU A 142 -25.29 9.72 36.49
N PHE A 143 -24.12 10.39 36.43
CA PHE A 143 -23.52 11.06 37.59
C PHE A 143 -24.36 12.26 38.05
N ILE A 144 -24.98 13.02 37.12
CA ILE A 144 -25.86 14.16 37.45
C ILE A 144 -27.16 13.66 38.07
N VAL A 145 -27.71 12.53 37.64
CA VAL A 145 -28.92 11.93 38.21
C VAL A 145 -28.68 11.39 39.62
N ASP A 146 -27.47 10.84 39.87
CA ASP A 146 -27.13 10.23 41.18
C ASP A 146 -26.80 11.29 42.27
N VAL A 147 -26.37 12.49 41.86
CA VAL A 147 -26.06 13.61 42.78
C VAL A 147 -27.28 14.52 43.04
N GLY A 148 -28.35 14.35 42.26
CA GLY A 148 -29.58 15.19 42.32
C GLY A 148 -30.75 14.60 43.12
N CYS A 149 -30.57 13.45 43.82
CA CYS A 149 -31.58 12.88 44.73
C CYS A 149 -31.21 13.04 46.20
#